data_e1c4320e6e5346d52cb6f37bda2a3983
#
_entry.id   e1c4320e6e5346d52cb6f37bda2a3983
#
_cell.length_a   1.000
_cell.length_b   1.000
_cell.length_c   1.000
_cell.angle_alpha   90.00
_cell.angle_beta   90.00
_cell.angle_gamma   90.00
#
_symmetry.space_group_name_H-M   'P 1'
#
loop_
_entity.id
_entity.type
_entity.pdbx_description
1 polymer ?
#
loop_
_entity_poly.entity_id
_entity_poly.type
_entity_poly.pdbx_seq_one_letter_code
_entity_poly.pdbx_strand_id
1 'polypeptide(L)'
;ELSIVHDHFGGPLGVGPYEGKRQEIFKKWKDDIALLSESKNVYAKLGGLAMPVNGWNFHKQNKPASSDQIVDMHYEYYLHTINCFGVERCMFESNFPVDRRSVSYHVLWNAFKKMVLGYSDEDKNKLFFNKISLLYLLPP
;
A
#
# COMPACT_ATOMS: atom_id res chain seq x y z
N GLU A 1 2.40 19.72 16.37
CA GLU A 1 1.75 19.54 15.05
C GLU A 1 1.06 18.17 15.02
N LEU A 2 -0.17 18.10 14.50
CA LEU A 2 -0.94 16.85 14.43
C LEU A 2 -0.32 15.90 13.39
N SER A 3 0.00 14.65 13.78
CA SER A 3 0.37 13.61 12.82
C SER A 3 -0.87 13.08 12.11
N ILE A 4 -0.81 12.99 10.79
CA ILE A 4 -1.88 12.51 9.92
C ILE A 4 -1.44 11.21 9.27
N VAL A 5 -2.30 10.19 9.27
CA VAL A 5 -2.04 8.92 8.59
C VAL A 5 -2.90 8.83 7.34
N HIS A 6 -2.26 8.75 6.19
CA HIS A 6 -2.89 8.52 4.90
C HIS A 6 -3.09 7.02 4.68
N ASP A 7 -4.34 6.57 4.69
CA ASP A 7 -4.70 5.16 4.58
C ASP A 7 -4.90 4.71 3.13
N HIS A 8 -4.54 3.47 2.84
CA HIS A 8 -4.95 2.69 1.67
C HIS A 8 -4.65 3.38 0.33
N PHE A 9 -3.51 4.07 0.22
CA PHE A 9 -3.12 4.80 -1.00
C PHE A 9 -4.16 5.85 -1.44
N GLY A 10 -5.02 6.34 -0.53
CA GLY A 10 -6.13 7.20 -0.86
C GLY A 10 -7.26 6.50 -1.63
N GLY A 11 -7.25 5.17 -1.70
CA GLY A 11 -8.32 4.37 -2.32
C GLY A 11 -8.50 4.62 -3.82
N PRO A 12 -7.48 4.42 -4.67
CA PRO A 12 -7.63 4.63 -6.12
C PRO A 12 -8.73 3.71 -6.67
N LEU A 13 -9.84 4.31 -7.12
CA LEU A 13 -11.03 3.58 -7.55
C LEU A 13 -10.80 2.89 -8.90
N GLY A 14 -11.39 1.69 -9.07
CA GLY A 14 -11.31 0.91 -10.29
C GLY A 14 -12.62 0.23 -10.69
N VAL A 15 -13.74 0.69 -10.13
CA VAL A 15 -15.09 0.13 -10.37
C VAL A 15 -16.07 1.22 -10.80
N GLY A 16 -17.22 0.82 -11.33
CA GLY A 16 -18.26 1.74 -11.78
C GLY A 16 -17.75 2.68 -12.87
N PRO A 17 -17.90 4.02 -12.73
CA PRO A 17 -17.46 4.98 -13.75
C PRO A 17 -15.95 5.05 -13.95
N TYR A 18 -15.17 4.40 -13.09
CA TYR A 18 -13.71 4.33 -13.12
C TYR A 18 -13.17 3.03 -13.73
N GLU A 19 -14.05 2.09 -14.07
CA GLU A 19 -13.65 0.83 -14.71
C GLU A 19 -12.97 1.09 -16.05
N GLY A 20 -11.86 0.39 -16.31
CA GLY A 20 -11.06 0.57 -17.54
C GLY A 20 -10.16 1.82 -17.56
N LYS A 21 -10.24 2.73 -16.58
CA LYS A 21 -9.48 3.99 -16.54
C LYS A 21 -8.22 3.93 -15.67
N ARG A 22 -7.71 2.76 -15.38
CA ARG A 22 -6.60 2.58 -14.42
C ARG A 22 -5.38 3.43 -14.72
N GLN A 23 -4.95 3.51 -15.98
CA GLN A 23 -3.75 4.27 -16.35
C GLN A 23 -3.93 5.78 -16.13
N GLU A 24 -5.09 6.31 -16.49
CA GLU A 24 -5.43 7.72 -16.26
C GLU A 24 -5.47 8.04 -14.76
N ILE A 25 -6.17 7.20 -13.98
CA ILE A 25 -6.28 7.32 -12.54
C ILE A 25 -4.90 7.21 -11.88
N PHE A 26 -4.08 6.26 -12.31
CA PHE A 26 -2.74 6.06 -11.76
C PHE A 26 -1.83 7.27 -12.01
N LYS A 27 -1.91 7.88 -13.20
CA LYS A 27 -1.14 9.09 -13.52
C LYS A 27 -1.50 10.22 -12.57
N LYS A 28 -2.80 10.53 -12.46
CA LYS A 28 -3.28 11.57 -11.53
C LYS A 28 -2.93 11.24 -10.08
N TRP A 29 -3.12 10.00 -9.67
CA TRP A 29 -2.82 9.53 -8.33
C TRP A 29 -1.34 9.74 -7.97
N LYS A 30 -0.41 9.51 -8.91
CA LYS A 30 1.02 9.78 -8.66
C LYS A 30 1.29 11.24 -8.35
N ASP A 31 0.69 12.15 -9.10
CA ASP A 31 0.82 13.58 -8.88
C ASP A 31 0.25 13.99 -7.52
N ASP A 32 -0.92 13.46 -7.16
CA ASP A 32 -1.59 13.73 -5.88
C ASP A 32 -0.76 13.20 -4.68
N ILE A 33 -0.19 11.99 -4.78
CA ILE A 33 0.67 11.40 -3.75
C ILE A 33 1.97 12.20 -3.58
N ALA A 34 2.58 12.62 -4.67
CA ALA A 34 3.78 13.46 -4.62
C ALA A 34 3.50 14.78 -3.89
N LEU A 35 2.40 15.46 -4.24
CA LEU A 35 1.97 16.69 -3.58
C LEU A 35 1.68 16.47 -2.09
N LEU A 36 0.94 15.42 -1.74
CA LEU A 36 0.63 15.10 -0.34
C LEU A 36 1.89 14.85 0.49
N SER A 37 2.91 14.24 -0.10
CA SER A 37 4.16 13.90 0.58
C SER A 37 4.99 15.14 1.00
N GLU A 38 4.71 16.32 0.44
CA GLU A 38 5.34 17.58 0.84
C GLU A 38 4.99 17.98 2.29
N SER A 39 3.82 17.54 2.77
CA SER A 39 3.38 17.72 4.16
C SER A 39 4.13 16.77 5.09
N LYS A 40 5.06 17.31 5.90
CA LYS A 40 6.00 16.53 6.71
C LYS A 40 5.35 15.78 7.88
N ASN A 41 4.17 16.20 8.30
CA ASN A 41 3.36 15.56 9.34
C ASN A 41 2.44 14.44 8.82
N VAL A 42 2.51 14.13 7.51
CA VAL A 42 1.72 13.04 6.90
C VAL A 42 2.58 11.78 6.77
N TYR A 43 2.01 10.66 7.19
CA TYR A 43 2.57 9.30 7.11
C TYR A 43 1.69 8.46 6.20
N ALA A 44 2.25 7.50 5.48
CA ALA A 44 1.52 6.66 4.54
C ALA A 44 1.47 5.20 4.99
N LYS A 45 0.28 4.62 5.05
CA LYS A 45 0.08 3.19 5.18
C LYS A 45 0.07 2.51 3.82
N LEU A 46 0.91 1.50 3.69
CA LEU A 46 1.14 0.73 2.48
C LEU A 46 0.33 -0.58 2.54
N GLY A 47 -0.96 -0.48 2.25
CA GLY A 47 -1.89 -1.62 2.27
C GLY A 47 -3.28 -1.21 1.81
N GLY A 48 -4.20 -2.18 1.73
CA GLY A 48 -5.58 -1.95 1.31
C GLY A 48 -5.78 -1.83 -0.20
N LEU A 49 -4.74 -1.99 -1.02
CA LEU A 49 -4.87 -1.89 -2.47
C LEU A 49 -5.59 -3.11 -3.09
N ALA A 50 -5.66 -4.23 -2.38
CA ALA A 50 -6.36 -5.43 -2.83
C ALA A 50 -7.89 -5.40 -2.61
N MET A 51 -8.44 -4.33 -2.05
CA MET A 51 -9.89 -4.17 -1.89
C MET A 51 -10.62 -4.28 -3.23
N PRO A 52 -11.81 -4.89 -3.26
CA PRO A 52 -12.61 -5.00 -4.48
C PRO A 52 -12.90 -3.67 -5.18
N VAL A 53 -13.06 -2.58 -4.42
CA VAL A 53 -13.32 -1.23 -4.92
C VAL A 53 -12.18 -0.66 -5.79
N ASN A 54 -10.96 -1.16 -5.60
CA ASN A 54 -9.80 -0.80 -6.43
C ASN A 54 -9.80 -1.47 -7.81
N GLY A 55 -10.74 -2.39 -8.08
CA GLY A 55 -11.01 -2.93 -9.41
C GLY A 55 -9.99 -3.95 -9.94
N TRP A 56 -9.18 -4.56 -9.06
CA TRP A 56 -8.23 -5.61 -9.47
C TRP A 56 -8.90 -6.96 -9.72
N ASN A 57 -10.14 -7.13 -9.22
CA ASN A 57 -10.96 -8.31 -9.42
C ASN A 57 -10.37 -9.64 -8.89
N PHE A 58 -9.40 -9.60 -7.97
CA PHE A 58 -8.85 -10.81 -7.35
C PHE A 58 -9.93 -11.68 -6.71
N HIS A 59 -10.93 -11.05 -6.08
CA HIS A 59 -12.07 -11.72 -5.45
C HIS A 59 -12.99 -12.46 -6.42
N LYS A 60 -12.84 -12.24 -7.74
CA LYS A 60 -13.60 -12.92 -8.81
C LYS A 60 -12.83 -14.05 -9.47
N GLN A 61 -11.55 -14.23 -9.13
CA GLN A 61 -10.73 -15.29 -9.70
C GLN A 61 -11.10 -16.67 -9.14
N ASN A 62 -10.96 -17.71 -9.95
CA ASN A 62 -11.22 -19.10 -9.54
C ASN A 62 -10.18 -19.62 -8.53
N LYS A 63 -9.00 -19.00 -8.47
CA LYS A 63 -7.93 -19.30 -7.52
C LYS A 63 -7.52 -18.02 -6.81
N PRO A 64 -7.17 -18.10 -5.52
CA PRO A 64 -6.61 -16.95 -4.80
C PRO A 64 -5.37 -16.39 -5.50
N ALA A 65 -5.19 -15.07 -5.43
CA ALA A 65 -4.01 -14.42 -5.97
C ALA A 65 -2.72 -14.94 -5.33
N SER A 66 -1.67 -15.10 -6.12
CA SER A 66 -0.32 -15.38 -5.61
C SER A 66 0.40 -14.10 -5.18
N SER A 67 1.47 -14.24 -4.39
CA SER A 67 2.30 -13.09 -4.02
C SER A 67 2.99 -12.44 -5.22
N ASP A 68 3.36 -13.21 -6.24
CA ASP A 68 3.95 -12.66 -7.47
C ASP A 68 2.92 -11.84 -8.24
N GLN A 69 1.70 -12.33 -8.36
CA GLN A 69 0.61 -11.62 -9.00
C GLN A 69 0.30 -10.29 -8.29
N ILE A 70 0.33 -10.26 -6.96
CA ILE A 70 0.19 -9.01 -6.19
C ILE A 70 1.34 -8.06 -6.47
N VAL A 71 2.58 -8.56 -6.49
CA VAL A 71 3.76 -7.75 -6.83
C VAL A 71 3.62 -7.15 -8.22
N ASP A 72 3.35 -7.98 -9.23
CA ASP A 72 3.26 -7.53 -10.63
C ASP A 72 2.22 -6.43 -10.83
N MET A 73 1.09 -6.51 -10.12
CA MET A 73 -0.01 -5.57 -10.30
C MET A 73 0.06 -4.33 -9.40
N HIS A 74 0.69 -4.43 -8.24
CA HIS A 74 0.66 -3.36 -7.23
C HIS A 74 2.00 -2.65 -7.03
N TYR A 75 3.12 -3.22 -7.44
CA TYR A 75 4.47 -2.75 -7.10
C TYR A 75 4.68 -1.25 -7.35
N GLU A 76 4.20 -0.73 -8.47
CA GLU A 76 4.40 0.68 -8.82
C GLU A 76 3.72 1.65 -7.83
N TYR A 77 2.59 1.28 -7.25
CA TYR A 77 1.92 2.08 -6.20
C TYR A 77 2.77 2.15 -4.93
N TYR A 78 3.29 1.00 -4.51
CA TYR A 78 4.14 0.89 -3.32
C TYR A 78 5.44 1.65 -3.50
N LEU A 79 6.15 1.40 -4.60
CA LEU A 79 7.42 2.05 -4.91
C LEU A 79 7.26 3.56 -5.01
N HIS A 80 6.25 4.06 -5.72
CA HIS A 80 6.02 5.48 -5.86
C HIS A 80 5.75 6.14 -4.51
N THR A 81 4.91 5.54 -3.68
CA THR A 81 4.60 6.09 -2.34
C THR A 81 5.84 6.12 -1.45
N ILE A 82 6.64 5.04 -1.43
CA ILE A 82 7.89 5.00 -0.65
C ILE A 82 8.88 6.06 -1.17
N ASN A 83 8.99 6.24 -2.48
CA ASN A 83 9.89 7.26 -3.07
C ASN A 83 9.46 8.69 -2.72
N CYS A 84 8.16 8.97 -2.63
CA CYS A 84 7.65 10.30 -2.29
C CYS A 84 7.76 10.60 -0.79
N PHE A 85 7.32 9.67 0.07
CA PHE A 85 7.30 9.87 1.52
C PHE A 85 8.62 9.55 2.21
N GLY A 86 9.42 8.66 1.62
CA GLY A 86 10.58 8.03 2.26
C GLY A 86 10.18 6.92 3.23
N VAL A 87 11.08 5.97 3.46
CA VAL A 87 10.88 4.84 4.40
C VAL A 87 10.53 5.29 5.81
N GLU A 88 10.98 6.50 6.20
CA GLU A 88 10.74 7.08 7.51
C GLU A 88 9.27 7.44 7.78
N ARG A 89 8.47 7.61 6.73
CA ARG A 89 7.07 8.00 6.84
C ARG A 89 6.12 6.98 6.19
N CYS A 90 6.61 5.76 5.90
CA CYS A 90 5.83 4.67 5.36
C CYS A 90 5.75 3.50 6.33
N MET A 91 4.64 2.76 6.31
CA MET A 91 4.45 1.54 7.07
C MET A 91 3.54 0.55 6.33
N PHE A 92 3.92 -0.73 6.28
CA PHE A 92 3.05 -1.77 5.74
C PHE A 92 1.86 -2.04 6.64
N GLU A 93 0.72 -2.31 6.03
CA GLU A 93 -0.49 -2.78 6.71
C GLU A 93 -1.18 -3.87 5.90
N SER A 94 -1.89 -4.77 6.58
CA SER A 94 -2.62 -5.86 5.92
C SER A 94 -4.00 -5.47 5.42
N ASN A 95 -4.61 -4.46 6.02
CA ASN A 95 -6.03 -4.11 5.85
C ASN A 95 -6.98 -5.31 6.10
N PHE A 96 -6.58 -6.27 6.95
CA PHE A 96 -7.42 -7.39 7.30
C PHE A 96 -8.41 -7.00 8.39
N PRO A 97 -9.67 -7.49 8.29
CA PRO A 97 -10.14 -8.59 7.42
C PRO A 97 -10.65 -8.15 6.03
N VAL A 98 -10.61 -6.89 5.65
CA VAL A 98 -11.21 -6.40 4.40
C VAL A 98 -10.58 -7.05 3.17
N ASP A 99 -9.25 -7.06 3.08
CA ASP A 99 -8.51 -7.64 1.95
C ASP A 99 -8.58 -9.18 1.88
N ARG A 100 -9.10 -9.87 2.92
CA ARG A 100 -9.30 -11.33 2.92
C ARG A 100 -10.16 -11.81 1.75
N ARG A 101 -11.01 -10.97 1.22
CA ARG A 101 -11.84 -11.31 0.05
C ARG A 101 -11.02 -11.49 -1.23
N SER A 102 -9.85 -10.91 -1.29
CA SER A 102 -8.99 -10.85 -2.48
C SER A 102 -7.72 -11.67 -2.35
N VAL A 103 -7.14 -11.76 -1.14
CA VAL A 103 -5.83 -12.36 -0.90
C VAL A 103 -5.76 -12.94 0.51
N SER A 104 -4.99 -14.02 0.70
CA SER A 104 -4.71 -14.54 2.04
C SER A 104 -3.66 -13.68 2.76
N TYR A 105 -3.72 -13.66 4.09
CA TYR A 105 -2.80 -12.89 4.93
C TYR A 105 -1.32 -13.20 4.62
N HIS A 106 -0.97 -14.49 4.57
CA HIS A 106 0.41 -14.91 4.28
C HIS A 106 0.90 -14.49 2.90
N VAL A 107 0.03 -14.61 1.88
CA VAL A 107 0.36 -14.21 0.51
C VAL A 107 0.60 -12.72 0.42
N LEU A 108 -0.22 -11.90 1.09
CA LEU A 108 -0.06 -10.45 1.12
C LEU A 108 1.27 -10.05 1.76
N TRP A 109 1.60 -10.59 2.95
CA TRP A 109 2.86 -10.31 3.61
C TRP A 109 4.08 -10.82 2.83
N ASN A 110 3.96 -11.94 2.12
CA ASN A 110 5.01 -12.41 1.22
C ASN A 110 5.19 -11.46 0.03
N ALA A 111 4.11 -10.89 -0.51
CA ALA A 111 4.21 -9.88 -1.56
C ALA A 111 4.97 -8.64 -1.06
N PHE A 112 4.64 -8.12 0.14
CA PHE A 112 5.36 -6.99 0.74
C PHE A 112 6.86 -7.25 0.89
N LYS A 113 7.22 -8.43 1.39
CA LYS A 113 8.65 -8.84 1.51
C LYS A 113 9.34 -8.87 0.15
N LYS A 114 8.66 -9.35 -0.89
CA LYS A 114 9.21 -9.37 -2.27
C LYS A 114 9.41 -7.96 -2.81
N MET A 115 8.47 -7.03 -2.57
CA MET A 115 8.56 -5.65 -3.03
C MET A 115 9.79 -4.91 -2.51
N VAL A 116 10.28 -5.27 -1.32
CA VAL A 116 11.41 -4.59 -0.66
C VAL A 116 12.67 -5.45 -0.56
N LEU A 117 12.82 -6.50 -1.38
CA LEU A 117 14.00 -7.38 -1.35
C LEU A 117 15.32 -6.61 -1.47
N GLY A 118 15.36 -5.58 -2.31
CA GLY A 118 16.55 -4.75 -2.53
C GLY A 118 16.83 -3.68 -1.47
N TYR A 119 15.96 -3.52 -0.47
CA TYR A 119 16.12 -2.53 0.59
C TYR A 119 17.09 -3.05 1.68
N SER A 120 17.73 -2.13 2.40
CA SER A 120 18.53 -2.48 3.57
C SER A 120 17.67 -3.09 4.68
N ASP A 121 18.27 -3.85 5.59
CA ASP A 121 17.55 -4.42 6.72
C ASP A 121 17.02 -3.33 7.67
N GLU A 122 17.74 -2.20 7.77
CA GLU A 122 17.27 -1.03 8.50
C GLU A 122 15.99 -0.45 7.91
N ASP A 123 15.92 -0.26 6.59
CA ASP A 123 14.74 0.26 5.90
C ASP A 123 13.57 -0.71 5.97
N LYS A 124 13.83 -2.01 5.84
CA LYS A 124 12.81 -3.05 6.07
C LYS A 124 12.23 -2.98 7.48
N ASN A 125 13.08 -2.83 8.49
CA ASN A 125 12.62 -2.68 9.87
C ASN A 125 11.74 -1.43 10.07
N LYS A 126 12.08 -0.31 9.43
CA LYS A 126 11.25 0.90 9.47
C LYS A 126 9.88 0.64 8.86
N LEU A 127 9.83 0.02 7.67
CA LEU A 127 8.59 -0.25 6.94
C LEU A 127 7.68 -1.28 7.64
N PHE A 128 8.25 -2.30 8.30
CA PHE A 128 7.47 -3.39 8.91
C PHE A 128 7.14 -3.20 10.39
N PHE A 129 7.97 -2.48 11.15
CA PHE A 129 7.86 -2.48 12.62
C PHE A 129 7.91 -1.10 13.27
N ASN A 130 8.96 -0.30 13.01
CA ASN A 130 9.31 0.84 13.86
C ASN A 130 8.29 1.99 13.84
N LYS A 131 7.66 2.27 12.71
CA LYS A 131 6.73 3.41 12.60
C LYS A 131 5.39 3.16 13.24
N ILE A 132 4.93 1.92 13.22
CA ILE A 132 3.68 1.53 13.90
C ILE A 132 3.82 1.81 15.40
N SER A 133 4.91 1.39 16.01
CA SER A 133 5.16 1.61 17.45
C SER A 133 5.21 3.08 17.82
N LEU A 134 5.87 3.93 17.01
CA LEU A 134 5.99 5.36 17.27
C LEU A 134 4.67 6.13 17.11
N LEU A 135 3.91 5.86 16.05
CA LEU A 135 2.67 6.59 15.75
C LEU A 135 1.52 6.20 16.67
N TYR A 136 1.45 4.94 17.03
CA TYR A 136 0.35 4.42 17.87
C TYR A 136 0.72 4.27 19.34
N LEU A 137 1.90 4.78 19.75
CA LEU A 137 2.39 4.71 21.14
C LEU A 137 2.34 3.28 21.72
N LEU A 138 2.61 2.29 20.87
CA LEU A 138 2.67 0.90 21.32
C LEU A 138 3.96 0.69 22.11
N PRO A 139 3.90 -0.04 23.24
CA PRO A 139 5.12 -0.38 23.97
C PRO A 139 6.05 -1.24 23.10
N PRO A 140 7.35 -1.19 23.34
CA PRO A 140 8.34 -1.98 22.64
C PRO A 140 8.13 -3.49 22.80
#